data_4ff014f864ebba7c2ede95c781475f66
#
_entry.id   4ff014f864ebba7c2ede95c781475f66
#
_cell.length_a   1.000
_cell.length_b   1.000
_cell.length_c   1.000
_cell.angle_alpha   90.00
_cell.angle_beta   90.00
_cell.angle_gamma   90.00
#
_symmetry.space_group_name_H-M   'P 1'
#
loop_
_entity.id
_entity.type
_entity.pdbx_description
1 polymer ?
#
loop_
_entity_poly.entity_id
_entity_poly.type
_entity_poly.pdbx_seq_one_letter_code
_entity_poly.pdbx_strand_id
1 'polypeptide(L)'
;MGRTTNDVSRIEFLVRVGIPQIRVCTVTIVFTMVAAAVSDPLLAAGLLVVVPPVWAMMSWYLPISVPAYRASSAAFARLNGAVTETVENAGTIDALGIGARREAVIAASVDEAWGLERYTAGLRMRLFLVLDVAWRAPVVVILLWGAFLAAGGHATLGAITT
;
A
#
# COMPACT_ATOMS: atom_id res chain seq x y z
N MET A 1 -6.45 19.19 22.76
CA MET A 1 -6.21 17.82 23.27
C MET A 1 -6.39 16.69 22.22
N GLY A 2 -6.96 16.92 21.02
CA GLY A 2 -7.19 15.85 20.02
C GLY A 2 -5.99 15.40 19.17
N ARG A 3 -4.88 16.15 19.12
CA ARG A 3 -3.71 15.74 18.30
C ARG A 3 -2.93 14.57 18.88
N THR A 4 -2.77 14.51 20.18
CA THR A 4 -2.03 13.44 20.87
C THR A 4 -2.71 12.08 20.78
N THR A 5 -4.04 12.03 20.80
CA THR A 5 -4.79 10.77 20.75
C THR A 5 -4.71 10.09 19.37
N ASN A 6 -4.70 10.86 18.28
CA ASN A 6 -4.61 10.32 16.92
C ASN A 6 -3.21 9.80 16.58
N ASP A 7 -2.18 10.43 17.12
CA ASP A 7 -0.79 9.98 16.94
C ASP A 7 -0.50 8.70 17.72
N VAL A 8 -1.05 8.58 18.93
CA VAL A 8 -0.97 7.35 19.75
C VAL A 8 -1.66 6.18 19.04
N SER A 9 -2.85 6.38 18.48
CA SER A 9 -3.60 5.33 17.77
C SER A 9 -2.87 4.85 16.51
N ARG A 10 -2.18 5.74 15.79
CA ARG A 10 -1.35 5.37 14.62
C ARG A 10 -0.13 4.55 15.03
N ILE A 11 0.53 4.93 16.13
CA ILE A 11 1.67 4.18 16.68
C ILE A 11 1.19 2.81 17.18
N GLU A 12 0.09 2.77 17.89
CA GLU A 12 -0.52 1.53 18.37
C GLU A 12 -0.83 0.56 17.21
N PHE A 13 -1.46 1.04 16.13
CA PHE A 13 -1.74 0.24 14.93
C PHE A 13 -0.44 -0.29 14.29
N LEU A 14 0.59 0.54 14.18
CA LEU A 14 1.89 0.18 13.59
C LEU A 14 2.59 -0.91 14.43
N VAL A 15 2.57 -0.76 15.74
CA VAL A 15 3.18 -1.72 16.66
C VAL A 15 2.36 -3.01 16.76
N ARG A 16 1.03 -2.89 16.81
CA ARG A 16 0.14 -4.03 17.04
C ARG A 16 -0.10 -4.88 15.79
N VAL A 17 -0.12 -4.26 14.61
CA VAL A 17 -0.42 -4.94 13.34
C VAL A 17 0.77 -4.91 12.38
N GLY A 18 1.42 -3.76 12.20
CA GLY A 18 2.48 -3.59 11.20
C GLY A 18 3.71 -4.43 11.49
N ILE A 19 4.25 -4.35 12.71
CA ILE A 19 5.47 -5.08 13.09
C ILE A 19 5.27 -6.60 13.04
N PRO A 20 4.20 -7.18 13.63
CA PRO A 20 3.94 -8.61 13.52
C PRO A 20 3.78 -9.07 12.08
N GLN A 21 3.06 -8.29 11.25
CA GLN A 21 2.85 -8.62 9.83
C GLN A 21 4.17 -8.67 9.05
N ILE A 22 5.06 -7.70 9.27
CA ILE A 22 6.40 -7.70 8.64
C ILE A 22 7.21 -8.93 9.07
N ARG A 23 7.18 -9.29 10.35
CA ARG A 23 7.86 -10.50 10.85
C ARG A 23 7.32 -11.77 10.21
N VAL A 24 6.00 -11.93 10.18
CA VAL A 24 5.36 -13.09 9.55
C VAL A 24 5.74 -13.18 8.07
N CYS A 25 5.65 -12.08 7.31
CA CYS A 25 6.05 -12.05 5.91
C CYS A 25 7.53 -12.43 5.74
N THR A 26 8.42 -11.87 6.57
CA THR A 26 9.87 -12.18 6.48
C THR A 26 10.14 -13.65 6.75
N VAL A 27 9.57 -14.20 7.82
CA VAL A 27 9.72 -15.62 8.17
C VAL A 27 9.17 -16.52 7.06
N THR A 28 7.99 -16.19 6.52
CA THR A 28 7.38 -16.94 5.41
C THR A 28 8.26 -16.92 4.17
N ILE A 29 8.79 -15.76 3.77
CA ILE A 29 9.68 -15.64 2.62
C ILE A 29 10.95 -16.47 2.82
N VAL A 30 11.61 -16.34 3.99
CA VAL A 30 12.83 -17.10 4.28
C VAL A 30 12.56 -18.60 4.29
N PHE A 31 11.49 -19.02 4.97
CA PHE A 31 11.11 -20.43 5.02
C PHE A 31 10.81 -21.01 3.64
N THR A 32 10.05 -20.29 2.82
CA THR A 32 9.70 -20.70 1.45
C THR A 32 10.95 -20.80 0.57
N MET A 33 11.86 -19.84 0.67
CA MET A 33 13.12 -19.85 -0.07
C MET A 33 14.01 -21.04 0.33
N VAL A 34 14.12 -21.31 1.64
CA VAL A 34 14.89 -22.46 2.14
C VAL A 34 14.24 -23.77 1.71
N ALA A 35 12.94 -23.93 1.85
CA ALA A 35 12.22 -25.11 1.44
C ALA A 35 12.37 -25.37 -0.07
N ALA A 36 12.23 -24.36 -0.90
CA ALA A 36 12.44 -24.47 -2.34
C ALA A 36 13.89 -24.86 -2.69
N ALA A 37 14.88 -24.25 -2.03
CA ALA A 37 16.30 -24.56 -2.27
C ALA A 37 16.69 -26.00 -1.88
N VAL A 38 16.06 -26.53 -0.83
CA VAL A 38 16.27 -27.92 -0.38
C VAL A 38 15.57 -28.91 -1.30
N SER A 39 14.39 -28.57 -1.83
CA SER A 39 13.60 -29.44 -2.71
C SER A 39 14.21 -29.57 -4.09
N ASP A 40 14.51 -28.46 -4.73
CA ASP A 40 15.19 -28.39 -6.03
C ASP A 40 15.83 -27.01 -6.23
N PRO A 41 17.18 -26.91 -6.25
CA PRO A 41 17.88 -25.64 -6.43
C PRO A 41 17.58 -24.98 -7.80
N LEU A 42 17.18 -25.75 -8.80
CA LEU A 42 16.84 -25.23 -10.13
C LEU A 42 15.45 -24.55 -10.13
N LEU A 43 14.50 -25.09 -9.35
CA LEU A 43 13.19 -24.47 -9.12
C LEU A 43 13.33 -23.22 -8.23
N ALA A 44 14.20 -23.23 -7.23
CA ALA A 44 14.49 -22.07 -6.41
C ALA A 44 15.06 -20.90 -7.22
N ALA A 45 15.89 -21.18 -8.23
CA ALA A 45 16.39 -20.15 -9.15
C ALA A 45 15.25 -19.47 -9.95
N GLY A 46 14.19 -20.20 -10.30
CA GLY A 46 13.00 -19.63 -10.95
C GLY A 46 12.27 -18.61 -10.09
N LEU A 47 12.23 -18.80 -8.77
CA LEU A 47 11.61 -17.83 -7.84
C LEU A 47 12.39 -16.50 -7.78
N LEU A 48 13.71 -16.51 -7.96
CA LEU A 48 14.52 -15.30 -7.98
C LEU A 48 14.16 -14.36 -9.14
N VAL A 49 13.58 -14.87 -10.23
CA VAL A 49 13.17 -14.07 -11.39
C VAL A 49 12.03 -13.10 -11.01
N VAL A 50 11.25 -13.40 -9.97
CA VAL A 50 10.14 -12.55 -9.54
C VAL A 50 10.62 -11.37 -8.69
N VAL A 51 11.77 -11.48 -8.03
CA VAL A 51 12.30 -10.43 -7.13
C VAL A 51 12.62 -9.12 -7.84
N PRO A 52 13.32 -9.08 -8.99
CA PRO A 52 13.65 -7.84 -9.69
C PRO A 52 12.43 -7.00 -10.10
N PRO A 53 11.37 -7.56 -10.72
CA PRO A 53 10.21 -6.77 -11.09
C PRO A 53 9.46 -6.20 -9.88
N VAL A 54 9.36 -6.96 -8.78
CA VAL A 54 8.74 -6.46 -7.54
C VAL A 54 9.57 -5.33 -6.92
N TRP A 55 10.89 -5.48 -6.89
CA TRP A 55 11.80 -4.45 -6.39
C TRP A 55 11.76 -3.19 -7.26
N ALA A 56 11.80 -3.33 -8.59
CA ALA A 56 11.71 -2.22 -9.52
C ALA A 56 10.39 -1.46 -9.36
N MET A 57 9.29 -2.18 -9.18
CA MET A 57 8.00 -1.57 -8.91
C MET A 57 7.96 -0.82 -7.59
N MET A 58 8.46 -1.40 -6.52
CA MET A 58 8.48 -0.76 -5.21
C MET A 58 9.34 0.51 -5.23
N SER A 59 10.49 0.45 -5.90
CA SER A 59 11.38 1.61 -6.07
C SER A 59 10.76 2.74 -6.91
N TRP A 60 9.86 2.41 -7.83
CA TRP A 60 9.09 3.40 -8.58
C TRP A 60 7.89 3.94 -7.77
N TYR A 61 7.18 3.07 -7.05
CA TYR A 61 5.96 3.43 -6.33
C TYR A 61 6.21 4.31 -5.10
N LEU A 62 7.18 3.96 -4.26
CA LEU A 62 7.44 4.65 -2.99
C LEU A 62 7.73 6.15 -3.12
N PRO A 63 8.61 6.61 -4.04
CA PRO A 63 8.90 8.03 -4.17
C PRO A 63 7.69 8.85 -4.66
N ILE A 64 6.74 8.23 -5.34
CA ILE A 64 5.52 8.88 -5.84
C ILE A 64 4.41 8.86 -4.78
N SER A 65 4.22 7.74 -4.11
CA SER A 65 3.13 7.54 -3.16
C SER A 65 3.33 8.30 -1.84
N VAL A 66 4.54 8.31 -1.30
CA VAL A 66 4.81 8.95 -0.01
C VAL A 66 4.46 10.45 0.00
N PRO A 67 4.92 11.27 -0.98
CA PRO A 67 4.52 12.69 -1.02
C PRO A 67 3.02 12.87 -1.31
N ALA A 68 2.42 12.01 -2.14
CA ALA A 68 0.99 12.07 -2.44
C ALA A 68 0.13 11.81 -1.19
N TYR A 69 0.44 10.79 -0.40
CA TYR A 69 -0.26 10.53 0.86
C TYR A 69 -0.04 11.61 1.90
N ARG A 70 1.16 12.22 1.97
CA ARG A 70 1.41 13.36 2.84
C ARG A 70 0.58 14.57 2.43
N ALA A 71 0.49 14.86 1.15
CA ALA A 71 -0.32 15.95 0.62
C ALA A 71 -1.82 15.73 0.92
N SER A 72 -2.34 14.52 0.70
CA SER A 72 -3.71 14.15 1.04
C SER A 72 -3.99 14.32 2.54
N SER A 73 -3.12 13.81 3.40
CA SER A 73 -3.26 13.96 4.86
C SER A 73 -3.23 15.43 5.30
N ALA A 74 -2.40 16.27 4.67
CA ALA A 74 -2.34 17.70 4.95
C ALA A 74 -3.62 18.42 4.50
N ALA A 75 -4.20 18.05 3.36
CA ALA A 75 -5.46 18.61 2.88
C ALA A 75 -6.63 18.25 3.82
N PHE A 76 -6.72 17.00 4.27
CA PHE A 76 -7.69 16.60 5.28
C PHE A 76 -7.52 17.34 6.61
N ALA A 77 -6.28 17.59 7.03
CA ALA A 77 -6.02 18.39 8.25
C ALA A 77 -6.50 19.85 8.10
N ARG A 78 -6.30 20.46 6.91
CA ARG A 78 -6.82 21.80 6.61
C ARG A 78 -8.35 21.84 6.61
N LEU A 79 -8.99 20.87 5.95
CA LEU A 79 -10.43 20.73 5.93
C LEU A 79 -11.00 20.62 7.35
N ASN A 80 -10.46 19.70 8.15
CA ASN A 80 -10.91 19.53 9.54
C ASN A 80 -10.68 20.81 10.37
N GLY A 81 -9.57 21.51 10.17
CA GLY A 81 -9.30 22.79 10.80
C GLY A 81 -10.33 23.86 10.42
N ALA A 82 -10.65 23.98 9.12
CA ALA A 82 -11.65 24.94 8.63
C ALA A 82 -13.05 24.66 9.19
N VAL A 83 -13.45 23.40 9.27
CA VAL A 83 -14.73 22.97 9.85
C VAL A 83 -14.76 23.28 11.36
N THR A 84 -13.74 22.88 12.10
CA THR A 84 -13.65 23.12 13.55
C THR A 84 -13.70 24.62 13.86
N GLU A 85 -12.90 25.43 13.16
CA GLU A 85 -12.90 26.89 13.32
C GLU A 85 -14.28 27.49 13.02
N THR A 86 -15.00 27.00 12.03
CA THR A 86 -16.33 27.48 11.67
C THR A 86 -17.35 27.11 12.74
N VAL A 87 -17.28 25.91 13.30
CA VAL A 87 -18.20 25.49 14.38
C VAL A 87 -17.92 26.26 15.68
N GLU A 88 -16.64 26.39 16.06
CA GLU A 88 -16.26 27.10 17.29
C GLU A 88 -16.60 28.58 17.23
N ASN A 89 -16.62 29.22 16.06
CA ASN A 89 -16.92 30.64 15.87
C ASN A 89 -18.29 30.90 15.24
N ALA A 90 -19.21 29.91 15.25
CA ALA A 90 -20.50 30.01 14.57
C ALA A 90 -21.29 31.31 14.96
N GLY A 91 -21.34 31.66 16.25
CA GLY A 91 -22.02 32.87 16.71
C GLY A 91 -21.37 34.15 16.17
N THR A 92 -20.06 34.19 16.02
CA THR A 92 -19.35 35.36 15.45
C THR A 92 -19.58 35.43 13.94
N ILE A 93 -19.61 34.31 13.25
CA ILE A 93 -19.88 34.23 11.80
C ILE A 93 -21.30 34.74 11.51
N ASP A 94 -22.29 34.33 12.30
CA ASP A 94 -23.67 34.79 12.18
C ASP A 94 -23.80 36.28 12.48
N ALA A 95 -23.18 36.77 13.56
CA ALA A 95 -23.20 38.17 13.92
C ALA A 95 -22.58 39.10 12.86
N LEU A 96 -21.56 38.63 12.15
CA LEU A 96 -20.89 39.34 11.08
C LEU A 96 -21.50 39.09 9.69
N GLY A 97 -22.44 38.18 9.53
CA GLY A 97 -23.09 37.86 8.27
C GLY A 97 -22.14 37.23 7.20
N ILE A 98 -21.03 36.62 7.64
CA ILE A 98 -19.99 36.07 6.73
C ILE A 98 -20.16 34.58 6.43
N GLY A 99 -21.33 34.00 6.68
CA GLY A 99 -21.62 32.57 6.47
C GLY A 99 -21.30 32.10 5.07
N ALA A 100 -21.74 32.80 4.04
CA ALA A 100 -21.46 32.43 2.64
C ALA A 100 -19.95 32.38 2.29
N ARG A 101 -19.17 33.30 2.90
CA ARG A 101 -17.72 33.30 2.71
C ARG A 101 -17.06 32.05 3.37
N ARG A 102 -17.52 31.65 4.54
CA ARG A 102 -17.03 30.48 5.25
C ARG A 102 -17.42 29.19 4.52
N GLU A 103 -18.63 29.14 3.99
CA GLU A 103 -19.07 28.01 3.14
C GLU A 103 -18.16 27.85 1.91
N ALA A 104 -17.82 28.94 1.22
CA ALA A 104 -16.90 28.90 0.10
C ALA A 104 -15.49 28.39 0.48
N VAL A 105 -14.98 28.77 1.66
CA VAL A 105 -13.68 28.28 2.17
C VAL A 105 -13.72 26.77 2.44
N ILE A 106 -14.81 26.29 3.07
CA ILE A 106 -14.98 24.87 3.33
C ILE A 106 -15.12 24.10 2.02
N ALA A 107 -15.94 24.58 1.07
CA ALA A 107 -16.11 23.97 -0.25
C ALA A 107 -14.78 23.84 -1.00
N ALA A 108 -13.96 24.88 -1.03
CA ALA A 108 -12.62 24.84 -1.63
C ALA A 108 -11.70 23.81 -0.94
N SER A 109 -11.77 23.70 0.39
CA SER A 109 -10.98 22.71 1.15
C SER A 109 -11.45 21.28 0.88
N VAL A 110 -12.75 21.07 0.67
CA VAL A 110 -13.34 19.77 0.27
C VAL A 110 -12.85 19.38 -1.12
N ASP A 111 -12.91 20.31 -2.09
CA ASP A 111 -12.46 20.04 -3.46
C ASP A 111 -10.98 19.69 -3.52
N GLU A 112 -10.14 20.40 -2.76
CA GLU A 112 -8.71 20.07 -2.64
C GLU A 112 -8.49 18.68 -2.06
N ALA A 113 -9.14 18.37 -0.94
CA ALA A 113 -9.02 17.07 -0.27
C ALA A 113 -9.52 15.94 -1.18
N TRP A 114 -10.63 16.15 -1.86
CA TRP A 114 -11.21 15.18 -2.79
C TRP A 114 -10.31 14.92 -4.00
N GLY A 115 -9.72 15.97 -4.60
CA GLY A 115 -8.78 15.84 -5.71
C GLY A 115 -7.56 14.99 -5.35
N LEU A 116 -6.97 15.25 -4.18
CA LEU A 116 -5.82 14.48 -3.68
C LEU A 116 -6.18 13.05 -3.30
N GLU A 117 -7.36 12.82 -2.74
CA GLU A 117 -7.83 11.47 -2.41
C GLU A 117 -8.06 10.64 -3.68
N ARG A 118 -8.67 11.21 -4.72
CA ARG A 118 -8.81 10.53 -6.02
C ARG A 118 -7.46 10.17 -6.63
N TYR A 119 -6.48 11.05 -6.53
CA TYR A 119 -5.13 10.78 -7.01
C TYR A 119 -4.47 9.62 -6.24
N THR A 120 -4.52 9.66 -4.91
CA THR A 120 -3.96 8.59 -4.07
C THR A 120 -4.71 7.27 -4.23
N ALA A 121 -6.04 7.31 -4.43
CA ALA A 121 -6.84 6.12 -4.76
C ALA A 121 -6.41 5.50 -6.10
N GLY A 122 -6.15 6.33 -7.11
CA GLY A 122 -5.61 5.87 -8.39
C GLY A 122 -4.23 5.22 -8.27
N LEU A 123 -3.33 5.79 -7.46
CA LEU A 123 -2.03 5.19 -7.16
C LEU A 123 -2.18 3.84 -6.46
N ARG A 124 -3.07 3.76 -5.46
CA ARG A 124 -3.37 2.53 -4.73
C ARG A 124 -3.93 1.43 -5.65
N MET A 125 -4.84 1.80 -6.56
CA MET A 125 -5.40 0.83 -7.51
C MET A 125 -4.32 0.25 -8.42
N ARG A 126 -3.38 1.07 -8.92
CA ARG A 126 -2.24 0.60 -9.73
C ARG A 126 -1.32 -0.32 -8.91
N LEU A 127 -1.07 0.01 -7.65
CA LEU A 127 -0.30 -0.85 -6.75
C LEU A 127 -0.97 -2.21 -6.58
N PHE A 128 -2.28 -2.25 -6.30
CA PHE A 128 -3.02 -3.51 -6.13
C PHE A 128 -2.99 -4.37 -7.38
N LEU A 129 -3.15 -3.77 -8.57
CA LEU A 129 -3.07 -4.50 -9.82
C LEU A 129 -1.72 -5.21 -9.98
N VAL A 130 -0.63 -4.50 -9.69
CA VAL A 130 0.71 -5.09 -9.85
C VAL A 130 1.03 -6.07 -8.72
N LEU A 131 0.56 -5.83 -7.50
CA LEU A 131 0.66 -6.81 -6.41
C LEU A 131 -0.09 -8.10 -6.74
N ASP A 132 -1.28 -8.01 -7.35
CA ASP A 132 -2.05 -9.19 -7.76
C ASP A 132 -1.30 -9.98 -8.84
N VAL A 133 -0.73 -9.30 -9.83
CA VAL A 133 0.14 -9.94 -10.83
C VAL A 133 1.39 -10.54 -10.18
N ALA A 134 2.07 -9.80 -9.31
CA ALA A 134 3.27 -10.28 -8.62
C ALA A 134 2.99 -11.50 -7.72
N TRP A 135 1.80 -11.57 -7.11
CA TRP A 135 1.37 -12.71 -6.32
C TRP A 135 1.13 -13.97 -7.16
N ARG A 136 0.59 -13.81 -8.36
CA ARG A 136 0.30 -14.93 -9.29
C ARG A 136 1.49 -15.34 -10.13
N ALA A 137 2.42 -14.42 -10.40
CA ALA A 137 3.58 -14.66 -11.26
C ALA A 137 4.44 -15.86 -10.82
N PRO A 138 4.77 -16.09 -9.54
CA PRO A 138 5.54 -17.25 -9.11
C PRO A 138 4.90 -18.58 -9.49
N VAL A 139 3.58 -18.69 -9.32
CA VAL A 139 2.83 -19.91 -9.66
C VAL A 139 2.89 -20.18 -11.16
N VAL A 140 2.67 -19.15 -11.97
CA VAL A 140 2.75 -19.26 -13.43
C VAL A 140 4.17 -19.62 -13.89
N VAL A 141 5.19 -18.96 -13.32
CA VAL A 141 6.59 -19.24 -13.63
C VAL A 141 6.96 -20.66 -13.26
N ILE A 142 6.60 -21.15 -12.07
CA ILE A 142 6.89 -22.51 -11.62
C ILE A 142 6.20 -23.53 -12.53
N LEU A 143 4.94 -23.31 -12.88
CA LEU A 143 4.22 -24.23 -13.76
C LEU A 143 4.83 -24.27 -15.17
N LEU A 144 5.14 -23.13 -15.78
CA LEU A 144 5.74 -23.05 -17.10
C LEU A 144 7.16 -23.61 -17.11
N TRP A 145 7.98 -23.24 -16.13
CA TRP A 145 9.35 -23.70 -16.00
C TRP A 145 9.42 -25.17 -15.66
N GLY A 146 8.57 -25.64 -14.74
CA GLY A 146 8.45 -27.05 -14.38
C GLY A 146 7.97 -27.90 -15.55
N ALA A 147 6.99 -27.43 -16.33
CA ALA A 147 6.54 -28.12 -17.54
C ALA A 147 7.65 -28.22 -18.59
N PHE A 148 8.44 -27.18 -18.78
CA PHE A 148 9.60 -27.17 -19.70
C PHE A 148 10.68 -28.15 -19.25
N LEU A 149 11.02 -28.19 -17.96
CA LEU A 149 11.98 -29.12 -17.38
C LEU A 149 11.49 -30.58 -17.46
N ALA A 150 10.20 -30.82 -17.24
CA ALA A 150 9.61 -32.16 -17.38
C ALA A 150 9.62 -32.65 -18.83
N ALA A 151 9.36 -31.77 -19.79
CA ALA A 151 9.46 -32.09 -21.21
C ALA A 151 10.93 -32.43 -21.65
N GLY A 152 11.91 -31.83 -20.96
CA GLY A 152 13.34 -32.12 -21.14
C GLY A 152 13.84 -33.36 -20.36
N GLY A 153 13.00 -34.04 -19.58
CA GLY A 153 13.36 -35.20 -18.78
C GLY A 153 14.19 -34.90 -17.52
N HIS A 154 14.27 -33.62 -17.11
CA HIS A 154 15.10 -33.14 -16.00
C HIS A 154 14.35 -32.95 -14.68
N ALA A 155 13.02 -33.07 -14.68
CA ALA A 155 12.19 -32.99 -13.48
C ALA A 155 11.05 -34.00 -13.51
N THR A 156 10.66 -34.51 -12.32
CA THR A 156 9.50 -35.40 -12.19
C THR A 156 8.25 -34.56 -11.88
N LEU A 157 7.08 -35.02 -12.36
CA LEU A 157 5.78 -34.37 -12.07
C LEU A 157 5.52 -34.20 -10.57
N GLY A 158 6.05 -35.08 -9.72
CA GLY A 158 5.95 -34.97 -8.28
C GLY A 158 6.70 -33.77 -7.68
N ALA A 159 7.84 -33.37 -8.25
CA ALA A 159 8.61 -32.21 -7.79
C ALA A 159 7.94 -30.85 -8.13
N ILE A 160 7.01 -30.83 -9.10
CA ILE A 160 6.32 -29.62 -9.53
C ILE A 160 5.06 -29.36 -8.68
N THR A 161 4.52 -30.41 -8.05
CA THR A 161 3.23 -30.35 -7.30
C THR A 161 3.41 -30.29 -5.79
N THR A 162 4.64 -30.39 -5.28
CA THR A 162 4.95 -30.22 -3.85
C THR A 162 5.28 -28.78 -3.54
#